data_92b35b2fa65ca875558a746ef2c29f52
#
_entry.id   92b35b2fa65ca875558a746ef2c29f52
#
_cell.length_a   1.000
_cell.length_b   1.000
_cell.length_c   1.000
_cell.angle_alpha   90.00
_cell.angle_beta   90.00
_cell.angle_gamma   90.00
#
_symmetry.space_group_name_H-M   'P 1'
#
loop_
_entity.id
_entity.type
_entity.pdbx_description
1 polymer ?
#
loop_
_entity_poly.entity_id
_entity_poly.type
_entity_poly.pdbx_seq_one_letter_code
_entity_poly.pdbx_strand_id
1 'polypeptide(L)'
;DGKMLKKKNTFNDVIDCGKVLTDNKYADPKKLFAMGGSAGGLLMGAVVNMAPDMWAGIVAAVPFVDVVTTMLDESIPLTTGEFDEWGNPKEKESYDYMMSYSPYDNIEAKNYPPMLVTTGLHDSQVQYWEPAKWVARLREMKTDKNPLLLHTNMDAGHGGASGRFQQ
;
A
#
# COMPACT_ATOMS: atom_id res chain seq x y z
N ASP A 1 4.26 -10.41 -15.92
CA ASP A 1 2.83 -10.30 -15.73
C ASP A 1 2.56 -10.31 -14.22
N GLY A 2 1.91 -9.26 -13.71
CA GLY A 2 1.71 -9.01 -12.28
C GLY A 2 0.27 -8.62 -11.95
N LYS A 3 -0.72 -9.28 -12.55
CA LYS A 3 -2.15 -9.07 -12.27
C LYS A 3 -2.88 -10.36 -11.90
N MET A 4 -4.09 -10.26 -11.40
CA MET A 4 -4.92 -11.39 -11.00
C MET A 4 -4.15 -12.33 -10.05
N LEU A 5 -4.19 -13.62 -10.27
CA LEU A 5 -3.48 -14.65 -9.48
C LEU A 5 -1.94 -14.61 -9.60
N LYS A 6 -1.39 -13.60 -10.30
CA LYS A 6 0.05 -13.35 -10.42
C LYS A 6 0.48 -12.02 -9.80
N LYS A 7 -0.42 -11.35 -9.07
CA LYS A 7 -0.16 -10.02 -8.50
C LYS A 7 1.09 -9.94 -7.63
N LYS A 8 1.40 -11.00 -6.90
CA LYS A 8 2.61 -11.05 -6.06
C LYS A 8 3.93 -10.92 -6.84
N ASN A 9 3.94 -11.17 -8.16
CA ASN A 9 5.11 -10.93 -8.98
C ASN A 9 5.53 -9.45 -8.91
N THR A 10 4.56 -8.53 -8.93
CA THR A 10 4.83 -7.08 -8.81
C THR A 10 5.59 -6.76 -7.51
N PHE A 11 5.22 -7.37 -6.41
CA PHE A 11 5.84 -7.15 -5.10
C PHE A 11 7.25 -7.75 -5.04
N ASN A 12 7.38 -8.99 -5.51
CA ASN A 12 8.66 -9.69 -5.57
C ASN A 12 9.65 -8.96 -6.48
N ASP A 13 9.22 -8.50 -7.66
CA ASP A 13 10.08 -7.78 -8.61
C ASP A 13 10.65 -6.49 -7.99
N VAL A 14 9.84 -5.74 -7.23
CA VAL A 14 10.32 -4.52 -6.55
C VAL A 14 11.32 -4.86 -5.44
N ILE A 15 11.05 -5.90 -4.66
CA ILE A 15 11.99 -6.38 -3.62
C ILE A 15 13.31 -6.82 -4.26
N ASP A 16 13.25 -7.57 -5.36
CA ASP A 16 14.44 -8.06 -6.05
C ASP A 16 15.22 -6.90 -6.72
N CYS A 17 14.53 -5.93 -7.30
CA CYS A 17 15.17 -4.69 -7.78
C CYS A 17 15.90 -3.96 -6.64
N GLY A 18 15.30 -3.83 -5.47
CA GLY A 18 15.94 -3.23 -4.30
C GLY A 18 17.20 -3.99 -3.87
N LYS A 19 17.16 -5.33 -3.86
CA LYS A 19 18.35 -6.17 -3.59
C LYS A 19 19.44 -5.95 -4.62
N VAL A 20 19.11 -5.91 -5.91
CA VAL A 20 20.09 -5.64 -6.97
C VAL A 20 20.78 -4.31 -6.77
N LEU A 21 20.04 -3.26 -6.39
CA LEU A 21 20.62 -1.93 -6.14
C LEU A 21 21.61 -1.94 -4.96
N THR A 22 21.27 -2.64 -3.89
CA THR A 22 22.11 -2.70 -2.69
C THR A 22 23.30 -3.65 -2.87
N ASP A 23 23.10 -4.83 -3.45
CA ASP A 23 24.16 -5.83 -3.66
C ASP A 23 25.22 -5.35 -4.62
N ASN A 24 24.83 -4.60 -5.64
CA ASN A 24 25.76 -3.97 -6.59
C ASN A 24 26.29 -2.60 -6.13
N LYS A 25 25.98 -2.18 -4.91
CA LYS A 25 26.43 -0.92 -4.29
C LYS A 25 26.00 0.36 -5.04
N TYR A 26 24.90 0.28 -5.79
CA TYR A 26 24.25 1.48 -6.37
C TYR A 26 23.48 2.26 -5.31
N ALA A 27 22.99 1.58 -4.27
CA ALA A 27 22.32 2.18 -3.13
C ALA A 27 22.91 1.68 -1.81
N ASP A 28 22.95 2.56 -0.81
CA ASP A 28 23.24 2.19 0.56
C ASP A 28 22.01 1.49 1.16
N PRO A 29 22.11 0.25 1.66
CA PRO A 29 20.98 -0.46 2.25
C PRO A 29 20.33 0.28 3.44
N LYS A 30 21.06 1.20 4.09
CA LYS A 30 20.53 2.06 5.16
C LYS A 30 19.81 3.31 4.64
N LYS A 31 19.79 3.53 3.35
CA LYS A 31 19.21 4.71 2.69
C LYS A 31 18.33 4.35 1.50
N LEU A 32 17.81 3.14 1.47
CA LEU A 32 16.87 2.71 0.44
C LEU A 32 15.46 3.10 0.86
N PHE A 33 14.88 4.04 0.13
CA PHE A 33 13.50 4.52 0.34
C PHE A 33 12.62 4.09 -0.83
N ALA A 34 11.34 3.89 -0.56
CA ALA A 34 10.36 3.65 -1.62
C ALA A 34 9.13 4.54 -1.44
N MET A 35 8.52 4.91 -2.55
CA MET A 35 7.31 5.74 -2.60
C MET A 35 6.35 5.20 -3.64
N GLY A 36 5.07 5.16 -3.30
CA GLY A 36 4.01 4.77 -4.21
C GLY A 36 2.66 5.35 -3.83
N GLY A 37 1.81 5.59 -4.82
CA GLY A 37 0.48 6.14 -4.64
C GLY A 37 -0.61 5.23 -5.21
N SER A 38 -1.83 5.25 -4.63
CA SER A 38 -2.98 4.49 -5.10
C SER A 38 -2.69 2.98 -5.16
N ALA A 39 -2.73 2.35 -6.34
CA ALA A 39 -2.26 0.98 -6.56
C ALA A 39 -0.76 0.80 -6.23
N GLY A 40 0.07 1.83 -6.46
CA GLY A 40 1.45 1.86 -5.98
C GLY A 40 1.56 1.96 -4.45
N GLY A 41 0.55 2.50 -3.79
CA GLY A 41 0.41 2.46 -2.34
C GLY A 41 0.11 1.05 -1.81
N LEU A 42 -0.66 0.25 -2.55
CA LEU A 42 -0.80 -1.19 -2.27
C LEU A 42 0.56 -1.89 -2.37
N LEU A 43 1.33 -1.60 -3.41
CA LEU A 43 2.68 -2.11 -3.57
C LEU A 43 3.54 -1.76 -2.35
N MET A 44 3.50 -0.51 -1.86
CA MET A 44 4.23 -0.10 -0.64
C MET A 44 3.79 -0.90 0.59
N GLY A 45 2.49 -1.06 0.80
CA GLY A 45 1.96 -1.83 1.91
C GLY A 45 2.34 -3.32 1.85
N ALA A 46 2.35 -3.91 0.66
CA ALA A 46 2.74 -5.30 0.46
C ALA A 46 4.24 -5.52 0.71
N VAL A 47 5.11 -4.68 0.12
CA VAL A 47 6.57 -4.86 0.28
C VAL A 47 7.04 -4.56 1.71
N VAL A 48 6.34 -3.70 2.44
CA VAL A 48 6.63 -3.44 3.85
C VAL A 48 6.26 -4.62 4.75
N ASN A 49 5.20 -5.36 4.41
CA ASN A 49 4.85 -6.60 5.09
C ASN A 49 5.83 -7.74 4.75
N MET A 50 6.25 -7.83 3.48
CA MET A 50 7.10 -8.93 2.99
C MET A 50 8.58 -8.76 3.34
N ALA A 51 9.09 -7.53 3.31
CA ALA A 51 10.51 -7.22 3.52
C ALA A 51 10.70 -5.91 4.31
N PRO A 52 10.21 -5.83 5.57
CA PRO A 52 10.22 -4.58 6.34
C PRO A 52 11.63 -4.04 6.60
N ASP A 53 12.62 -4.91 6.76
CA ASP A 53 14.01 -4.51 7.09
C ASP A 53 14.79 -3.94 5.90
N MET A 54 14.22 -4.02 4.70
CA MET A 54 14.87 -3.55 3.47
C MET A 54 14.80 -2.03 3.32
N TRP A 55 13.81 -1.39 3.94
CA TRP A 55 13.47 -0.01 3.67
C TRP A 55 13.91 0.91 4.79
N ALA A 56 14.65 1.97 4.44
CA ALA A 56 14.97 3.05 5.38
C ALA A 56 13.77 3.97 5.64
N GLY A 57 12.79 3.96 4.78
CA GLY A 57 11.52 4.65 4.94
C GLY A 57 10.59 4.44 3.75
N ILE A 58 9.30 4.56 3.99
CA ILE A 58 8.24 4.38 2.99
C ILE A 58 7.32 5.60 2.97
N VAL A 59 6.97 6.04 1.75
CA VAL A 59 5.88 6.99 1.54
C VAL A 59 4.76 6.30 0.79
N ALA A 60 3.59 6.21 1.41
CA ALA A 60 2.38 5.63 0.83
C ALA A 60 1.31 6.74 0.67
N ALA A 61 1.11 7.19 -0.57
CA ALA A 61 0.15 8.25 -0.88
C ALA A 61 -1.18 7.67 -1.36
N VAL A 62 -2.28 8.07 -0.73
CA VAL A 62 -3.64 7.60 -1.05
C VAL A 62 -3.70 6.08 -1.27
N PRO A 63 -3.12 5.26 -0.36
CA PRO A 63 -2.79 3.88 -0.67
C PRO A 63 -4.00 2.95 -0.64
N PHE A 64 -4.10 2.10 -1.65
CA PHE A 64 -5.10 1.03 -1.75
C PHE A 64 -4.65 -0.17 -0.88
N VAL A 65 -5.02 -0.20 0.40
CA VAL A 65 -4.46 -1.13 1.38
C VAL A 65 -5.44 -2.08 2.06
N ASP A 66 -6.75 -1.85 1.91
CA ASP A 66 -7.82 -2.75 2.39
C ASP A 66 -8.49 -3.43 1.19
N VAL A 67 -7.72 -4.26 0.51
CA VAL A 67 -8.04 -4.75 -0.84
C VAL A 67 -9.36 -5.53 -0.87
N VAL A 68 -9.52 -6.49 0.03
CA VAL A 68 -10.67 -7.39 0.00
C VAL A 68 -11.96 -6.66 0.36
N THR A 69 -11.94 -5.84 1.42
CA THR A 69 -13.13 -5.08 1.84
C THR A 69 -13.57 -4.12 0.73
N THR A 70 -12.63 -3.41 0.13
CA THR A 70 -12.93 -2.45 -0.95
C THR A 70 -13.43 -3.15 -2.21
N MET A 71 -12.81 -4.26 -2.60
CA MET A 71 -13.23 -5.00 -3.80
C MET A 71 -14.55 -5.78 -3.62
N LEU A 72 -15.03 -5.94 -2.39
CA LEU A 72 -16.38 -6.45 -2.10
C LEU A 72 -17.47 -5.38 -2.17
N ASP A 73 -17.08 -4.09 -2.10
CA ASP A 73 -18.02 -2.96 -2.13
C ASP A 73 -18.17 -2.42 -3.56
N GLU A 74 -19.16 -2.89 -4.29
CA GLU A 74 -19.46 -2.45 -5.66
C GLU A 74 -20.09 -1.03 -5.72
N SER A 75 -20.39 -0.41 -4.58
CA SER A 75 -20.83 1.00 -4.53
C SER A 75 -19.68 1.98 -4.75
N ILE A 76 -18.44 1.52 -4.54
CA ILE A 76 -17.25 2.30 -4.85
C ILE A 76 -17.04 2.32 -6.38
N PRO A 77 -16.94 3.50 -7.01
CA PRO A 77 -16.99 3.62 -8.47
C PRO A 77 -15.95 2.81 -9.25
N LEU A 78 -14.76 2.58 -8.69
CA LEU A 78 -13.69 1.84 -9.38
C LEU A 78 -13.81 0.32 -9.19
N THR A 79 -14.49 -0.18 -8.18
CA THR A 79 -14.43 -1.59 -7.76
C THR A 79 -14.68 -2.56 -8.92
N THR A 80 -15.80 -2.41 -9.63
CA THR A 80 -16.16 -3.34 -10.72
C THR A 80 -15.22 -3.24 -11.93
N GLY A 81 -14.71 -2.04 -12.22
CA GLY A 81 -13.76 -1.80 -13.30
C GLY A 81 -12.38 -2.41 -13.03
N GLU A 82 -12.06 -2.64 -11.78
CA GLU A 82 -10.75 -3.14 -11.35
C GLU A 82 -10.71 -4.69 -11.17
N PHE A 83 -11.80 -5.40 -11.42
CA PHE A 83 -11.82 -6.87 -11.34
C PHE A 83 -10.82 -7.54 -12.30
N ASP A 84 -10.53 -6.90 -13.44
CA ASP A 84 -9.55 -7.42 -14.41
C ASP A 84 -8.09 -7.28 -13.93
N GLU A 85 -7.86 -6.42 -12.95
CA GLU A 85 -6.52 -6.22 -12.35
C GLU A 85 -6.33 -7.05 -11.09
N TRP A 86 -7.30 -6.99 -10.17
CA TRP A 86 -7.20 -7.60 -8.84
C TRP A 86 -7.87 -8.96 -8.74
N GLY A 87 -8.89 -9.22 -9.54
CA GLY A 87 -9.84 -10.33 -9.41
C GLY A 87 -11.12 -9.92 -8.69
N ASN A 88 -12.12 -10.78 -8.75
CA ASN A 88 -13.39 -10.59 -8.04
C ASN A 88 -13.40 -11.41 -6.74
N PRO A 89 -13.42 -10.77 -5.55
CA PRO A 89 -13.38 -11.51 -4.28
C PRO A 89 -14.67 -12.28 -3.96
N LYS A 90 -15.72 -12.16 -4.77
CA LYS A 90 -16.87 -13.07 -4.72
C LYS A 90 -16.54 -14.48 -5.22
N GLU A 91 -15.47 -14.60 -6.01
CA GLU A 91 -14.87 -15.87 -6.42
C GLU A 91 -13.85 -16.31 -5.35
N LYS A 92 -14.05 -17.53 -4.82
CA LYS A 92 -13.23 -18.02 -3.69
C LYS A 92 -11.71 -17.99 -3.98
N GLU A 93 -11.31 -18.37 -5.18
CA GLU A 93 -9.90 -18.37 -5.58
C GLU A 93 -9.31 -16.96 -5.55
N SER A 94 -10.02 -15.97 -6.09
CA SER A 94 -9.61 -14.57 -6.05
C SER A 94 -9.59 -14.03 -4.64
N TYR A 95 -10.59 -14.35 -3.82
CA TYR A 95 -10.64 -13.97 -2.41
C TYR A 95 -9.42 -14.47 -1.65
N ASP A 96 -9.16 -15.77 -1.71
CA ASP A 96 -8.03 -16.40 -1.00
C ASP A 96 -6.69 -15.80 -1.44
N TYR A 97 -6.55 -15.52 -2.74
CA TYR A 97 -5.35 -14.91 -3.26
C TYR A 97 -5.18 -13.45 -2.83
N MET A 98 -6.23 -12.64 -2.88
CA MET A 98 -6.20 -11.24 -2.38
C MET A 98 -5.90 -11.19 -0.88
N MET A 99 -6.53 -12.05 -0.07
CA MET A 99 -6.24 -12.16 1.36
C MET A 99 -4.76 -12.44 1.62
N SER A 100 -4.11 -13.18 0.74
CA SER A 100 -2.69 -13.55 0.90
C SER A 100 -1.70 -12.40 0.71
N TYR A 101 -2.13 -11.23 0.22
CA TYR A 101 -1.27 -10.06 0.02
C TYR A 101 -1.89 -8.73 0.49
N SER A 102 -3.18 -8.66 0.75
CA SER A 102 -3.84 -7.42 1.19
C SER A 102 -3.08 -6.80 2.38
N PRO A 103 -2.55 -5.58 2.24
CA PRO A 103 -1.68 -4.99 3.25
C PRO A 103 -2.30 -4.94 4.64
N TYR A 104 -3.57 -4.55 4.74
CA TYR A 104 -4.30 -4.47 6.00
C TYR A 104 -4.43 -5.83 6.68
N ASP A 105 -4.70 -6.88 5.92
CA ASP A 105 -4.97 -8.22 6.43
C ASP A 105 -3.70 -8.98 6.82
N ASN A 106 -2.53 -8.55 6.32
CA ASN A 106 -1.24 -9.20 6.56
C ASN A 106 -0.32 -8.41 7.50
N ILE A 107 -0.87 -7.51 8.31
CA ILE A 107 -0.10 -6.85 9.38
C ILE A 107 0.19 -7.86 10.50
N GLU A 108 1.44 -7.92 10.90
CA GLU A 108 1.93 -8.80 11.97
C GLU A 108 2.61 -7.99 13.08
N ALA A 109 2.75 -8.61 14.24
CA ALA A 109 3.52 -8.04 15.36
C ALA A 109 5.01 -8.15 15.07
N LYS A 110 5.56 -7.14 14.37
CA LYS A 110 6.96 -7.06 13.98
C LYS A 110 7.42 -5.61 13.83
N ASN A 111 8.71 -5.41 13.56
CA ASN A 111 9.26 -4.11 13.27
C ASN A 111 8.92 -3.68 11.83
N TYR A 112 8.52 -2.42 11.69
CA TYR A 112 8.25 -1.77 10.40
C TYR A 112 9.18 -0.55 10.23
N PRO A 113 9.54 -0.17 9.01
CA PRO A 113 10.34 1.03 8.77
C PRO A 113 9.57 2.31 9.13
N PRO A 114 10.25 3.46 9.20
CA PRO A 114 9.57 4.76 9.22
C PRO A 114 8.61 4.91 8.03
N MET A 115 7.40 5.39 8.27
CA MET A 115 6.38 5.51 7.24
C MET A 115 5.66 6.85 7.31
N LEU A 116 5.45 7.46 6.14
CA LEU A 116 4.53 8.57 5.92
C LEU A 116 3.37 8.09 5.04
N VAL A 117 2.17 8.16 5.56
CA VAL A 117 0.95 7.83 4.84
C VAL A 117 0.14 9.11 4.64
N THR A 118 -0.29 9.37 3.40
CA THR A 118 -1.12 10.53 3.09
C THR A 118 -2.45 10.10 2.49
N THR A 119 -3.52 10.85 2.77
CA THR A 119 -4.85 10.61 2.20
C THR A 119 -5.64 11.91 2.08
N GLY A 120 -6.70 11.91 1.28
CA GLY A 120 -7.65 13.02 1.15
C GLY A 120 -9.03 12.62 1.69
N LEU A 121 -9.67 13.50 2.45
CA LEU A 121 -11.00 13.22 3.02
C LEU A 121 -12.05 12.96 1.94
N HIS A 122 -11.93 13.64 0.79
CA HIS A 122 -12.86 13.56 -0.33
C HIS A 122 -12.35 12.65 -1.46
N ASP A 123 -11.47 11.71 -1.16
CA ASP A 123 -10.99 10.75 -2.14
C ASP A 123 -12.12 9.79 -2.52
N SER A 124 -12.51 9.82 -3.81
CA SER A 124 -13.57 8.98 -4.37
C SER A 124 -13.07 7.69 -5.00
N GLN A 125 -11.77 7.51 -5.12
CA GLN A 125 -11.14 6.33 -5.74
C GLN A 125 -10.62 5.36 -4.69
N VAL A 126 -9.84 5.86 -3.73
CA VAL A 126 -9.39 5.13 -2.55
C VAL A 126 -9.92 5.84 -1.32
N GLN A 127 -10.90 5.26 -0.68
CA GLN A 127 -11.59 5.87 0.45
C GLN A 127 -10.62 6.17 1.59
N TYR A 128 -10.72 7.34 2.21
CA TYR A 128 -9.80 7.81 3.26
C TYR A 128 -9.70 6.86 4.46
N TRP A 129 -10.74 6.06 4.71
CA TRP A 129 -10.74 5.12 5.82
C TRP A 129 -9.83 3.91 5.60
N GLU A 130 -9.48 3.55 4.36
CA GLU A 130 -8.52 2.47 4.09
C GLU A 130 -7.15 2.77 4.73
N PRO A 131 -6.45 3.86 4.34
CA PRO A 131 -5.19 4.20 4.99
C PRO A 131 -5.34 4.53 6.47
N ALA A 132 -6.46 5.10 6.91
CA ALA A 132 -6.71 5.39 8.32
C ALA A 132 -6.79 4.11 9.17
N LYS A 133 -7.55 3.11 8.73
CA LYS A 133 -7.63 1.79 9.37
C LYS A 133 -6.28 1.09 9.36
N TRP A 134 -5.59 1.13 8.24
CA TRP A 134 -4.28 0.49 8.07
C TRP A 134 -3.25 1.07 9.05
N VAL A 135 -3.16 2.40 9.14
CA VAL A 135 -2.27 3.07 10.11
C VAL A 135 -2.65 2.76 11.54
N ALA A 136 -3.95 2.75 11.88
CA ALA A 136 -4.43 2.41 13.21
C ALA A 136 -3.99 0.99 13.61
N ARG A 137 -4.19 0.01 12.73
CA ARG A 137 -3.79 -1.38 12.97
C ARG A 137 -2.26 -1.56 13.03
N LEU A 138 -1.51 -0.87 12.16
CA LEU A 138 -0.05 -0.86 12.25
C LEU A 138 0.44 -0.31 13.60
N ARG A 139 -0.15 0.77 14.11
CA ARG A 139 0.20 1.34 15.42
C ARG A 139 -0.07 0.38 16.57
N GLU A 140 -1.12 -0.42 16.47
CA GLU A 140 -1.45 -1.45 17.47
C GLU A 140 -0.46 -2.62 17.42
N MET A 141 -0.07 -3.05 16.21
CA MET A 141 0.66 -4.31 16.01
C MET A 141 2.18 -4.14 15.98
N LYS A 142 2.70 -2.99 15.51
CA LYS A 142 4.16 -2.80 15.35
C LYS A 142 4.88 -2.85 16.69
N THR A 143 6.07 -3.47 16.68
CA THR A 143 6.89 -3.65 17.89
C THR A 143 8.06 -2.67 17.97
N ASP A 144 8.31 -1.88 16.92
CA ASP A 144 9.35 -0.86 16.83
C ASP A 144 8.88 0.52 17.35
N LYS A 145 9.82 1.48 17.40
CA LYS A 145 9.56 2.88 17.75
C LYS A 145 9.69 3.84 16.56
N ASN A 146 9.78 3.32 15.35
CA ASN A 146 9.90 4.13 14.16
C ASN A 146 8.65 5.01 13.97
N PRO A 147 8.80 6.24 13.46
CA PRO A 147 7.65 7.11 13.22
C PRO A 147 6.71 6.50 12.17
N LEU A 148 5.42 6.56 12.48
CA LEU A 148 4.34 6.21 11.57
C LEU A 148 3.36 7.39 11.56
N LEU A 149 3.44 8.18 10.50
CA LEU A 149 2.70 9.42 10.34
C LEU A 149 1.54 9.20 9.36
N LEU A 150 0.37 9.73 9.72
CA LEU A 150 -0.79 9.84 8.83
C LEU A 150 -1.10 11.32 8.66
N HIS A 151 -1.08 11.79 7.41
CA HIS A 151 -1.55 13.12 7.04
C HIS A 151 -2.83 13.00 6.21
N THR A 152 -3.92 13.56 6.72
CA THR A 152 -5.19 13.64 6.00
C THR A 152 -5.43 15.08 5.53
N ASN A 153 -5.46 15.28 4.21
CA ASN A 153 -5.87 16.55 3.65
C ASN A 153 -7.40 16.62 3.66
N MET A 154 -7.94 17.59 4.42
CA MET A 154 -9.38 17.72 4.65
C MET A 154 -10.13 18.30 3.44
N ASP A 155 -9.43 18.93 2.50
CA ASP A 155 -10.00 19.61 1.33
C ASP A 155 -9.66 18.92 0.01
N ALA A 156 -8.96 17.77 0.06
CA ALA A 156 -8.45 17.10 -1.13
C ALA A 156 -9.16 15.77 -1.42
N GLY A 157 -9.18 15.44 -2.72
CA GLY A 157 -9.51 14.11 -3.26
C GLY A 157 -8.26 13.30 -3.59
N HIS A 158 -8.39 12.34 -4.53
CA HIS A 158 -7.34 11.39 -4.90
C HIS A 158 -6.06 12.06 -5.47
N GLY A 159 -6.22 13.12 -6.25
CA GLY A 159 -5.13 13.86 -6.88
C GLY A 159 -4.48 14.96 -6.02
N GLY A 160 -4.85 15.05 -4.74
CA GLY A 160 -4.42 16.15 -3.87
C GLY A 160 -5.35 17.37 -3.94
N ALA A 161 -4.90 18.50 -3.41
CA ALA A 161 -5.64 19.76 -3.50
C ALA A 161 -5.76 20.22 -4.97
N SER A 162 -6.89 20.82 -5.32
CA SER A 162 -7.14 21.30 -6.69
C SER A 162 -6.15 22.42 -7.04
N GLY A 163 -5.32 22.15 -8.04
CA GLY A 163 -4.31 23.09 -8.52
C GLY A 163 -2.93 22.44 -8.61
N ARG A 164 -2.32 22.58 -9.77
CA ARG A 164 -1.05 21.95 -10.15
C ARG A 164 0.13 22.32 -9.24
N PHE A 165 -0.04 23.25 -8.31
CA PHE A 165 0.99 23.86 -7.47
C PHE A 165 0.70 23.82 -5.96
N GLN A 166 -0.36 23.14 -5.54
CA GLN A 166 -0.67 22.90 -4.13
C GLN A 166 -0.38 21.44 -3.77
N GLN A 167 0.89 21.08 -3.80
CA GLN A 167 1.37 19.83 -3.23
C GLN A 167 2.00 20.08 -1.85
#